data_669451fd4215a0af70d9453ccad108e6
#
_entry.id   669451fd4215a0af70d9453ccad108e6
#
_cell.length_a   1.000
_cell.length_b   1.000
_cell.length_c   1.000
_cell.angle_alpha   90.00
_cell.angle_beta   90.00
_cell.angle_gamma   90.00
#
_symmetry.space_group_name_H-M   'P 1'
#
loop_
_entity.id
_entity.type
_entity.pdbx_description
1 polymer ?
#
loop_
_entity_poly.entity_id
_entity_poly.type
_entity_poly.pdbx_seq_one_letter_code
_entity_poly.pdbx_strand_id
1 'polypeptide(L)'
;MGLAKAYLKTGRPDLASSPLANAYKITPNDPKLLLLIGVADDFIGQHAAAQVRYQQGLRITPADHSLILDLALSYALTEKFDAAIALLRPLAYAPGAGPQERQTLALIYGLKGDQKSAREVARLDLDAASVDHNLAFYETLRRLSPDARSRAILSVSAASRPQS
;
A
#
# COMPACT_ATOMS: atom_id res chain seq x y z
N MET A 1 -9.19 -17.57 -4.23
CA MET A 1 -8.69 -16.34 -3.63
C MET A 1 -7.78 -16.56 -2.40
N GLY A 2 -8.11 -17.46 -1.46
CA GLY A 2 -7.29 -17.71 -0.27
C GLY A 2 -5.84 -18.09 -0.56
N LEU A 3 -5.61 -19.01 -1.49
CA LEU A 3 -4.27 -19.43 -1.90
C LEU A 3 -3.44 -18.27 -2.50
N ALA A 4 -4.04 -17.47 -3.39
CA ALA A 4 -3.37 -16.31 -3.97
C ALA A 4 -2.98 -15.28 -2.89
N LYS A 5 -3.87 -15.01 -1.92
CA LYS A 5 -3.59 -14.15 -0.77
C LYS A 5 -2.41 -14.67 0.06
N ALA A 6 -2.34 -15.99 0.29
CA ALA A 6 -1.23 -16.61 1.01
C ALA A 6 0.10 -16.45 0.26
N TYR A 7 0.11 -16.64 -1.05
CA TYR A 7 1.31 -16.43 -1.87
C TYR A 7 1.79 -14.98 -1.85
N LEU A 8 0.89 -14.01 -1.98
CA LEU A 8 1.25 -12.59 -1.91
C LEU A 8 1.81 -12.20 -0.54
N LYS A 9 1.23 -12.73 0.56
CA LYS A 9 1.77 -12.51 1.91
C LYS A 9 3.20 -13.04 2.09
N THR A 10 3.54 -14.10 1.39
CA THR A 10 4.89 -14.70 1.43
C THR A 10 5.83 -14.14 0.35
N GLY A 11 5.43 -13.07 -0.33
CA GLY A 11 6.24 -12.45 -1.39
C GLY A 11 6.41 -13.32 -2.63
N ARG A 12 5.44 -14.18 -2.93
CA ARG A 12 5.44 -15.12 -4.06
C ARG A 12 4.36 -14.74 -5.10
N PRO A 13 4.46 -13.57 -5.75
CA PRO A 13 3.49 -13.14 -6.77
C PRO A 13 3.46 -14.07 -7.99
N ASP A 14 4.59 -14.73 -8.30
CA ASP A 14 4.71 -15.74 -9.35
C ASP A 14 3.67 -16.86 -9.18
N LEU A 15 3.46 -17.33 -7.96
CA LEU A 15 2.51 -18.40 -7.66
C LEU A 15 1.04 -17.87 -7.55
N ALA A 16 0.86 -16.59 -7.32
CA ALA A 16 -0.47 -15.98 -7.23
C ALA A 16 -1.11 -15.74 -8.60
N SER A 17 -0.31 -15.55 -9.66
CA SER A 17 -0.77 -15.11 -10.97
C SER A 17 -1.82 -16.04 -11.60
N SER A 18 -1.58 -17.35 -11.63
CA SER A 18 -2.51 -18.32 -12.24
C SER A 18 -3.85 -18.41 -11.48
N PRO A 19 -3.88 -18.57 -10.14
CA PRO A 19 -5.11 -18.53 -9.36
C PRO A 19 -5.91 -17.24 -9.54
N LEU A 20 -5.23 -16.07 -9.60
CA LEU A 20 -5.88 -14.77 -9.79
C LEU A 20 -6.47 -14.64 -11.20
N ALA A 21 -5.74 -15.05 -12.23
CA ALA A 21 -6.23 -15.02 -13.60
C ALA A 21 -7.48 -15.92 -13.80
N ASN A 22 -7.50 -17.10 -13.18
CA ASN A 22 -8.66 -17.98 -13.23
C ASN A 22 -9.87 -17.38 -12.49
N ALA A 23 -9.66 -16.79 -11.32
CA ALA A 23 -10.73 -16.10 -10.59
C ALA A 23 -11.27 -14.90 -11.38
N TYR A 24 -10.40 -14.13 -12.04
CA TYR A 24 -10.80 -12.96 -12.83
C TYR A 24 -11.73 -13.29 -14.02
N LYS A 25 -11.53 -14.46 -14.63
CA LYS A 25 -12.45 -14.94 -15.69
C LYS A 25 -13.89 -15.17 -15.19
N ILE A 26 -14.04 -15.50 -13.91
CA ILE A 26 -15.32 -15.82 -13.30
C ILE A 26 -15.97 -14.57 -12.69
N THR A 27 -15.20 -13.76 -11.97
CA THR A 27 -15.69 -12.58 -11.24
C THR A 27 -14.84 -11.34 -11.53
N PRO A 28 -14.85 -10.77 -12.75
CA PRO A 28 -13.98 -9.67 -13.14
C PRO A 28 -14.22 -8.36 -12.38
N ASN A 29 -15.39 -8.21 -11.77
CA ASN A 29 -15.81 -7.04 -11.01
C ASN A 29 -15.86 -7.26 -9.49
N ASP A 30 -15.18 -8.29 -8.96
CA ASP A 30 -15.03 -8.45 -7.51
C ASP A 30 -13.95 -7.52 -6.97
N PRO A 31 -14.29 -6.53 -6.11
CA PRO A 31 -13.31 -5.57 -5.58
C PRO A 31 -12.17 -6.23 -4.82
N LYS A 32 -12.43 -7.33 -4.10
CA LYS A 32 -11.40 -8.07 -3.37
C LYS A 32 -10.43 -8.78 -4.31
N LEU A 33 -10.93 -9.28 -5.44
CA LEU A 33 -10.09 -9.88 -6.48
C LEU A 33 -9.26 -8.81 -7.18
N LEU A 34 -9.86 -7.66 -7.52
CA LEU A 34 -9.15 -6.52 -8.12
C LEU A 34 -8.03 -6.01 -7.20
N LEU A 35 -8.28 -5.95 -5.88
CA LEU A 35 -7.25 -5.64 -4.89
C LEU A 35 -6.07 -6.63 -4.97
N LEU A 36 -6.34 -7.93 -4.96
CA LEU A 36 -5.28 -8.96 -4.98
C LEU A 36 -4.48 -8.93 -6.29
N ILE A 37 -5.14 -8.70 -7.43
CA ILE A 37 -4.46 -8.55 -8.73
C ILE A 37 -3.56 -7.32 -8.70
N GLY A 38 -4.06 -6.18 -8.23
CA GLY A 38 -3.25 -4.96 -8.11
C GLY A 38 -2.03 -5.16 -7.22
N VAL A 39 -2.16 -5.86 -6.10
CA VAL A 39 -1.02 -6.20 -5.23
C VAL A 39 -0.01 -7.09 -5.97
N ALA A 40 -0.47 -8.08 -6.73
CA ALA A 40 0.42 -8.94 -7.53
C ALA A 40 1.16 -8.11 -8.60
N ASP A 41 0.46 -7.20 -9.28
CA ASP A 41 1.03 -6.31 -10.29
C ASP A 41 2.10 -5.37 -9.67
N ASP A 42 1.84 -4.82 -8.48
CA ASP A 42 2.82 -4.00 -7.75
C ASP A 42 4.09 -4.81 -7.39
N PHE A 43 3.94 -6.04 -6.93
CA PHE A 43 5.08 -6.91 -6.59
C PHE A 43 6.00 -7.22 -7.78
N ILE A 44 5.46 -7.26 -8.99
CA ILE A 44 6.23 -7.49 -10.22
C ILE A 44 6.62 -6.19 -10.94
N GLY A 45 6.42 -5.04 -10.29
CA GLY A 45 6.79 -3.71 -10.82
C GLY A 45 5.81 -3.14 -11.84
N GLN A 46 4.66 -3.76 -12.07
CA GLN A 46 3.62 -3.28 -12.99
C GLN A 46 2.70 -2.25 -12.30
N HIS A 47 3.28 -1.22 -11.70
CA HIS A 47 2.55 -0.23 -10.89
C HIS A 47 1.41 0.46 -11.63
N ALA A 48 1.56 0.75 -12.93
CA ALA A 48 0.49 1.35 -13.72
C ALA A 48 -0.73 0.43 -13.84
N ALA A 49 -0.52 -0.88 -14.05
CA ALA A 49 -1.58 -1.87 -14.08
C ALA A 49 -2.23 -2.01 -12.70
N ALA A 50 -1.44 -2.07 -11.62
CA ALA A 50 -1.93 -2.10 -10.25
C ALA A 50 -2.86 -0.94 -9.94
N GLN A 51 -2.45 0.31 -10.28
CA GLN A 51 -3.27 1.51 -10.09
C GLN A 51 -4.61 1.42 -10.81
N VAL A 52 -4.64 0.89 -12.04
CA VAL A 52 -5.89 0.66 -12.77
C VAL A 52 -6.79 -0.33 -12.03
N ARG A 53 -6.25 -1.44 -11.50
CA ARG A 53 -7.03 -2.42 -10.74
C ARG A 53 -7.63 -1.83 -9.47
N TYR A 54 -6.84 -1.10 -8.69
CA TYR A 54 -7.34 -0.44 -7.49
C TYR A 54 -8.42 0.59 -7.80
N GLN A 55 -8.24 1.41 -8.84
CA GLN A 55 -9.25 2.37 -9.30
C GLN A 55 -10.53 1.68 -9.79
N GLN A 56 -10.43 0.52 -10.47
CA GLN A 56 -11.59 -0.28 -10.83
C GLN A 56 -12.35 -0.75 -9.58
N GLY A 57 -11.64 -1.24 -8.57
CA GLY A 57 -12.23 -1.64 -7.30
C GLY A 57 -12.93 -0.49 -6.59
N LEU A 58 -12.31 0.69 -6.54
CA LEU A 58 -12.87 1.89 -5.92
C LEU A 58 -14.09 2.45 -6.65
N ARG A 59 -14.25 2.21 -7.95
CA ARG A 59 -15.51 2.54 -8.65
C ARG A 59 -16.68 1.68 -8.18
N ILE A 60 -16.42 0.49 -7.68
CA ILE A 60 -17.44 -0.45 -7.17
C ILE A 60 -17.66 -0.22 -5.67
N THR A 61 -16.59 -0.07 -4.92
CA THR A 61 -16.57 0.16 -3.46
C THR A 61 -15.74 1.39 -3.11
N PRO A 62 -16.30 2.62 -3.25
CA PRO A 62 -15.52 3.87 -3.12
C PRO A 62 -14.89 4.11 -1.74
N ALA A 63 -15.45 3.50 -0.68
CA ALA A 63 -14.97 3.65 0.70
C ALA A 63 -14.17 2.43 1.20
N ASP A 64 -13.69 1.55 0.31
CA ASP A 64 -12.87 0.42 0.72
C ASP A 64 -11.48 0.89 1.14
N HIS A 65 -11.20 0.79 2.45
CA HIS A 65 -9.95 1.24 3.05
C HIS A 65 -8.73 0.53 2.46
N SER A 66 -8.83 -0.78 2.18
CA SER A 66 -7.72 -1.55 1.63
C SER A 66 -7.35 -1.09 0.22
N LEU A 67 -8.35 -0.83 -0.62
CA LEU A 67 -8.14 -0.29 -1.97
C LEU A 67 -7.54 1.12 -1.94
N ILE A 68 -8.00 1.98 -1.02
CA ILE A 68 -7.46 3.33 -0.83
C ILE A 68 -5.99 3.26 -0.40
N LEU A 69 -5.67 2.43 0.61
CA LEU A 69 -4.32 2.25 1.13
C LEU A 69 -3.36 1.74 0.05
N ASP A 70 -3.75 0.67 -0.66
CA ASP A 70 -2.89 0.07 -1.67
C ASP A 70 -2.70 0.98 -2.89
N LEU A 71 -3.74 1.72 -3.31
CA LEU A 71 -3.61 2.71 -4.37
C LEU A 71 -2.68 3.87 -3.97
N ALA A 72 -2.82 4.39 -2.74
CA ALA A 72 -1.94 5.43 -2.23
C ALA A 72 -0.48 4.95 -2.17
N LEU A 73 -0.25 3.72 -1.70
CA LEU A 73 1.07 3.12 -1.66
C LEU A 73 1.64 2.93 -3.08
N SER A 74 0.85 2.42 -4.04
CA SER A 74 1.25 2.27 -5.44
C SER A 74 1.58 3.62 -6.10
N TYR A 75 0.85 4.68 -5.77
CA TYR A 75 1.24 6.05 -6.19
C TYR A 75 2.60 6.46 -5.60
N ALA A 76 2.86 6.16 -4.33
CA ALA A 76 4.14 6.47 -3.70
C ALA A 76 5.31 5.69 -4.32
N LEU A 77 5.09 4.43 -4.74
CA LEU A 77 6.09 3.62 -5.46
C LEU A 77 6.48 4.23 -6.81
N THR A 78 5.57 5.00 -7.43
CA THR A 78 5.81 5.74 -8.68
C THR A 78 6.09 7.23 -8.46
N GLU A 79 6.45 7.61 -7.24
CA GLU A 79 6.80 8.98 -6.80
C GLU A 79 5.67 10.02 -7.01
N LYS A 80 4.43 9.56 -7.19
CA LYS A 80 3.23 10.41 -7.24
C LYS A 80 2.77 10.78 -5.82
N PHE A 81 3.68 11.35 -5.01
CA PHE A 81 3.46 11.56 -3.58
C PHE A 81 2.26 12.45 -3.28
N ASP A 82 2.05 13.53 -4.05
CA ASP A 82 0.93 14.44 -3.82
C ASP A 82 -0.42 13.76 -4.06
N ALA A 83 -0.52 12.91 -5.08
CA ALA A 83 -1.72 12.12 -5.34
C ALA A 83 -1.96 11.08 -4.22
N ALA A 84 -0.90 10.43 -3.75
CA ALA A 84 -0.97 9.48 -2.64
C ALA A 84 -1.45 10.15 -1.35
N ILE A 85 -0.90 11.32 -1.02
CA ILE A 85 -1.28 12.11 0.16
C ILE A 85 -2.72 12.59 0.05
N ALA A 86 -3.12 13.15 -1.11
CA ALA A 86 -4.48 13.63 -1.33
C ALA A 86 -5.53 12.53 -1.16
N LEU A 87 -5.20 11.31 -1.60
CA LEU A 87 -6.07 10.14 -1.49
C LEU A 87 -6.16 9.64 -0.04
N LEU A 88 -5.04 9.53 0.67
CA LEU A 88 -4.97 8.86 1.96
C LEU A 88 -5.25 9.78 3.16
N ARG A 89 -4.92 11.06 3.05
CA ARG A 89 -5.07 12.02 4.17
C ARG A 89 -6.49 12.09 4.73
N PRO A 90 -7.58 12.18 3.92
CA PRO A 90 -8.94 12.18 4.45
C PRO A 90 -9.24 10.93 5.26
N LEU A 91 -8.76 9.76 4.81
CA LEU A 91 -8.96 8.49 5.50
C LEU A 91 -8.16 8.42 6.82
N ALA A 92 -6.91 8.87 6.82
CA ALA A 92 -6.03 8.83 8.00
C ALA A 92 -6.52 9.72 9.16
N TYR A 93 -7.28 10.78 8.85
CA TYR A 93 -7.86 11.69 9.84
C TYR A 93 -9.37 11.52 10.04
N ALA A 94 -9.99 10.52 9.40
CA ALA A 94 -11.40 10.24 9.60
C ALA A 94 -11.68 9.75 11.03
N PRO A 95 -12.88 10.01 11.58
CA PRO A 95 -13.30 9.37 12.82
C PRO A 95 -13.20 7.85 12.70
N GLY A 96 -12.50 7.21 13.63
CA GLY A 96 -12.26 5.75 13.59
C GLY A 96 -11.09 5.29 12.73
N ALA A 97 -10.30 6.21 12.14
CA ALA A 97 -9.07 5.84 11.46
C ALA A 97 -8.12 5.07 12.40
N GLY A 98 -7.53 4.01 11.87
CA GLY A 98 -6.59 3.17 12.61
C GLY A 98 -5.13 3.60 12.45
N PRO A 99 -4.22 2.96 13.19
CA PRO A 99 -2.79 3.20 13.02
C PRO A 99 -2.27 2.90 11.62
N GLN A 100 -2.87 1.95 10.90
CA GLN A 100 -2.42 1.55 9.57
C GLN A 100 -2.50 2.71 8.57
N GLU A 101 -3.62 3.43 8.53
CA GLU A 101 -3.83 4.57 7.64
C GLU A 101 -2.83 5.69 7.94
N ARG A 102 -2.64 6.00 9.23
CA ARG A 102 -1.72 7.05 9.66
C ARG A 102 -0.26 6.68 9.43
N GLN A 103 0.15 5.45 9.73
CA GLN A 103 1.53 5.01 9.51
C GLN A 103 1.87 4.94 8.01
N THR A 104 0.91 4.54 7.16
CA THR A 104 1.08 4.59 5.70
C THR A 104 1.22 6.04 5.21
N LEU A 105 0.42 6.97 5.74
CA LEU A 105 0.54 8.39 5.40
C LEU A 105 1.88 8.97 5.87
N ALA A 106 2.36 8.62 7.07
CA ALA A 106 3.67 9.03 7.58
C ALA A 106 4.81 8.50 6.69
N LEU A 107 4.74 7.24 6.26
CA LEU A 107 5.68 6.67 5.29
C LEU A 107 5.71 7.47 3.99
N ILE A 108 4.55 7.81 3.43
CA ILE A 108 4.45 8.56 2.16
C ILE A 108 5.06 9.96 2.31
N TYR A 109 4.78 10.67 3.42
CA TYR A 109 5.45 11.95 3.72
C TYR A 109 6.97 11.78 3.85
N GLY A 110 7.41 10.73 4.55
CA GLY A 110 8.83 10.42 4.71
C GLY A 110 9.52 10.14 3.37
N LEU A 111 8.89 9.37 2.48
CA LEU A 111 9.39 9.10 1.12
C LEU A 111 9.45 10.37 0.26
N LYS A 112 8.47 11.26 0.41
CA LYS A 112 8.49 12.59 -0.24
C LYS A 112 9.63 13.48 0.29
N GLY A 113 10.14 13.20 1.50
CA GLY A 113 11.14 14.01 2.20
C GLY A 113 10.54 15.06 3.14
N ASP A 114 9.22 15.05 3.33
CA ASP A 114 8.55 15.91 4.31
C ASP A 114 8.60 15.27 5.71
N GLN A 115 9.76 15.37 6.32
CA GLN A 115 10.04 14.81 7.65
C GLN A 115 9.15 15.42 8.74
N LYS A 116 8.75 16.70 8.57
CA LYS A 116 7.88 17.38 9.53
C LYS A 116 6.51 16.73 9.55
N SER A 117 5.84 16.66 8.41
CA SER A 117 4.52 16.04 8.30
C SER A 117 4.55 14.55 8.64
N ALA A 118 5.59 13.82 8.25
CA ALA A 118 5.79 12.42 8.63
C ALA A 118 5.81 12.24 10.16
N ARG A 119 6.57 13.09 10.88
CA ARG A 119 6.66 13.10 12.33
C ARG A 119 5.32 13.44 12.98
N GLU A 120 4.63 14.47 12.50
CA GLU A 120 3.34 14.91 13.04
C GLU A 120 2.30 13.79 12.96
N VAL A 121 2.21 13.10 11.82
CA VAL A 121 1.27 11.98 11.65
C VAL A 121 1.66 10.77 12.49
N ALA A 122 2.95 10.39 12.50
CA ALA A 122 3.42 9.21 13.23
C ALA A 122 3.19 9.33 14.75
N ARG A 123 3.31 10.53 15.32
CA ARG A 123 3.07 10.81 16.76
C ARG A 123 1.63 10.60 17.21
N LEU A 124 0.68 10.46 16.31
CA LEU A 124 -0.70 10.16 16.69
C LEU A 124 -0.85 8.75 17.27
N ASP A 125 0.08 7.84 16.95
CA ASP A 125 0.01 6.44 17.37
C ASP A 125 1.28 5.94 18.08
N LEU A 126 2.41 6.64 17.92
CA LEU A 126 3.73 6.15 18.33
C LEU A 126 4.41 7.10 19.33
N ASP A 127 5.20 6.53 20.20
CA ASP A 127 6.13 7.28 21.06
C ASP A 127 7.27 7.91 20.27
N ALA A 128 8.02 8.82 20.90
CA ALA A 128 9.07 9.58 20.26
C ALA A 128 10.20 8.70 19.69
N ALA A 129 10.59 7.65 20.40
CA ALA A 129 11.66 6.75 19.97
C ALA A 129 11.26 5.93 18.74
N SER A 130 10.03 5.42 18.71
CA SER A 130 9.45 4.71 17.56
C SER A 130 9.31 5.63 16.34
N VAL A 131 8.91 6.88 16.56
CA VAL A 131 8.84 7.90 15.50
C VAL A 131 10.22 8.15 14.90
N ASP A 132 11.24 8.37 15.73
CA ASP A 132 12.60 8.63 15.23
C ASP A 132 13.17 7.43 14.47
N HIS A 133 12.90 6.21 14.94
CA HIS A 133 13.26 4.98 14.24
C HIS A 133 12.60 4.91 12.85
N ASN A 134 11.29 5.17 12.76
CA ASN A 134 10.56 5.15 11.49
C ASN A 134 11.08 6.20 10.52
N LEU A 135 11.36 7.43 10.99
CA LEU A 135 11.89 8.50 10.14
C LEU A 135 13.27 8.14 9.58
N ALA A 136 14.14 7.54 10.38
CA ALA A 136 15.44 7.04 9.92
C ALA A 136 15.27 5.92 8.87
N PHE A 137 14.30 5.05 9.05
CA PHE A 137 13.97 4.01 8.08
C PHE A 137 13.45 4.60 6.76
N TYR A 138 12.57 5.61 6.79
CA TYR A 138 12.08 6.28 5.59
C TYR A 138 13.22 6.97 4.81
N GLU A 139 14.18 7.55 5.52
CA GLU A 139 15.36 8.14 4.90
C GLU A 139 16.24 7.08 4.23
N THR A 140 16.37 5.90 4.85
CA THR A 140 17.06 4.75 4.24
C THR A 140 16.36 4.30 2.94
N LEU A 141 15.02 4.20 2.95
CA LEU A 141 14.24 3.83 1.77
C LEU A 141 14.43 4.83 0.63
N ARG A 142 14.52 6.15 0.92
CA ARG A 142 14.73 7.19 -0.10
C ARG A 142 16.06 7.02 -0.85
N ARG A 143 17.07 6.44 -0.20
CA ARG A 143 18.41 6.24 -0.79
C ARG A 143 18.48 4.97 -1.65
N LEU A 144 17.50 4.10 -1.58
CA LEU A 144 17.44 2.90 -2.41
C LEU A 144 17.06 3.24 -3.85
N SER A 145 17.47 2.37 -4.78
CA SER A 145 16.93 2.40 -6.15
C SER A 145 15.41 2.18 -6.12
N PRO A 146 14.66 2.66 -7.13
CA PRO A 146 13.21 2.48 -7.18
C PRO A 146 12.77 1.03 -6.98
N ASP A 147 13.40 0.08 -7.64
CA ASP A 147 13.08 -1.35 -7.53
C ASP A 147 13.36 -1.91 -6.13
N ALA A 148 14.50 -1.54 -5.52
CA ALA A 148 14.86 -1.99 -4.17
C ALA A 148 13.90 -1.38 -3.14
N ARG A 149 13.54 -0.10 -3.30
CA ARG A 149 12.57 0.60 -2.49
C ARG A 149 11.19 -0.06 -2.56
N SER A 150 10.70 -0.35 -3.77
CA SER A 150 9.42 -1.01 -3.99
C SER A 150 9.38 -2.38 -3.30
N ARG A 151 10.39 -3.20 -3.47
CA ARG A 151 10.48 -4.51 -2.79
C ARG A 151 10.47 -4.38 -1.27
N ALA A 152 11.24 -3.44 -0.71
CA ALA A 152 11.29 -3.22 0.73
C ALA A 152 9.93 -2.78 1.29
N ILE A 153 9.27 -1.83 0.64
CA ILE A 153 7.96 -1.31 1.09
C ILE A 153 6.88 -2.40 1.00
N LEU A 154 6.81 -3.11 -0.13
CA LEU A 154 5.78 -4.13 -0.34
C LEU A 154 5.95 -5.32 0.60
N SER A 155 7.18 -5.72 0.95
CA SER A 155 7.41 -6.79 1.93
C SER A 155 6.95 -6.40 3.33
N VAL A 156 7.21 -5.16 3.77
CA VAL A 156 6.73 -4.65 5.07
C VAL A 156 5.20 -4.55 5.07
N SER A 157 4.61 -3.99 4.02
CA SER A 157 3.15 -3.86 3.89
C SER A 157 2.45 -5.23 3.90
N ALA A 158 3.01 -6.22 3.20
CA ALA A 158 2.44 -7.57 3.19
C ALA A 158 2.46 -8.24 4.57
N ALA A 159 3.53 -8.03 5.36
CA ALA A 159 3.67 -8.56 6.71
C ALA A 159 2.70 -7.91 7.72
N SER A 160 2.35 -6.64 7.50
CA SER A 160 1.50 -5.86 8.42
C SER A 160 -0.01 -6.06 8.19
N ARG A 161 -0.42 -6.78 7.15
CA ARG A 161 -1.86 -7.00 6.86
C ARG A 161 -2.49 -7.96 7.87
N PRO A 162 -3.64 -7.57 8.48
CA PRO A 162 -4.33 -8.44 9.43
C PRO A 162 -4.76 -9.75 8.78
N GLN A 163 -4.79 -10.79 9.59
CA GLN A 163 -5.30 -12.10 9.21
C GLN A 163 -6.84 -12.06 9.29
N SER A 164 -7.48 -11.74 8.20
CA SER A 164 -8.94 -11.87 8.06
C SER A 164 -9.30 -12.96 7.06
#